data_57f37aaa7efa7c2fdd359aa5ed270c90
#
_entry.id   57f37aaa7efa7c2fdd359aa5ed270c90
#
_cell.length_a   1.000
_cell.length_b   1.000
_cell.length_c   1.000
_cell.angle_alpha   90.00
_cell.angle_beta   90.00
_cell.angle_gamma   90.00
#
_symmetry.space_group_name_H-M   'P 1'
#
loop_
_entity.id
_entity.type
_entity.pdbx_description
1 polymer ?
#
loop_
_entity_poly.entity_id
_entity_poly.type
_entity_poly.pdbx_seq_one_letter_code
_entity_poly.pdbx_strand_id
1 'polypeptide(L)'
;MDGVHDMGGMHGFGAVPVEDDEPVFHEPWEGRTVGLMIATAAAGLRQGSIRPGIEAIDPATYLGSTYFERWAASVESGLIDAGTLTSAEIDARADAPDPPRQHRDDTNADMVNWLKGALINRPQGPSGDDVPTRFDIGDSVTVKRMAPVGHHRCPRYVRGATGTVTRQPGGWPHASGDGPPEATYTVRFAMTDLWGDDAEPGWLSIDLWGRYIE
;
A
#
# COMPACT_ATOMS: atom_id res chain seq x y z
N MET A 1 -3.87 -9.26 0.22
CA MET A 1 -3.33 -9.29 1.60
C MET A 1 -3.37 -10.70 2.20
N ASP A 2 -2.75 -11.68 1.55
CA ASP A 2 -2.68 -13.07 2.06
C ASP A 2 -1.24 -13.54 2.28
N GLY A 3 -0.30 -12.59 2.30
CA GLY A 3 1.11 -12.83 2.55
C GLY A 3 1.56 -12.45 3.95
N VAL A 4 2.87 -12.51 4.16
CA VAL A 4 3.55 -12.13 5.40
C VAL A 4 3.36 -10.65 5.76
N HIS A 5 3.01 -9.81 4.81
CA HIS A 5 2.74 -8.38 4.98
C HIS A 5 1.41 -8.09 5.70
N ASP A 6 0.50 -9.05 5.81
CA ASP A 6 -0.75 -8.91 6.57
C ASP A 6 -0.54 -9.25 8.04
N MET A 7 0.14 -8.34 8.75
CA MET A 7 0.57 -8.50 10.14
C MET A 7 -0.43 -7.93 11.16
N GLY A 8 -1.54 -7.38 10.71
CA GLY A 8 -2.57 -6.82 11.59
C GLY A 8 -3.12 -7.86 12.57
N GLY A 9 -3.16 -7.53 13.86
CA GLY A 9 -3.59 -8.45 14.92
C GLY A 9 -2.60 -9.56 15.28
N MET A 10 -1.37 -9.54 14.74
CA MET A 10 -0.32 -10.49 15.10
C MET A 10 0.58 -9.93 16.22
N HIS A 11 1.05 -10.82 17.10
CA HIS A 11 2.00 -10.53 18.16
C HIS A 11 3.42 -10.97 17.80
N GLY A 12 4.41 -10.54 18.58
CA GLY A 12 5.78 -11.03 18.50
C GLY A 12 6.77 -10.14 17.74
N PHE A 13 6.34 -8.96 17.29
CA PHE A 13 7.22 -8.00 16.60
C PHE A 13 7.97 -7.05 17.54
N GLY A 14 7.77 -7.18 18.86
CA GLY A 14 8.37 -6.29 19.85
C GLY A 14 7.68 -4.94 19.95
N ALA A 15 8.31 -4.02 20.69
CA ALA A 15 7.85 -2.64 20.80
C ALA A 15 8.13 -1.89 19.49
N VAL A 16 7.25 -0.95 19.14
CA VAL A 16 7.51 -0.02 18.03
C VAL A 16 8.72 0.84 18.39
N PRO A 17 9.82 0.82 17.61
CA PRO A 17 10.92 1.72 17.85
C PRO A 17 10.46 3.18 17.65
N VAL A 18 10.85 4.03 18.56
CA VAL A 18 10.57 5.47 18.51
C VAL A 18 11.90 6.20 18.59
N GLU A 19 12.15 7.08 17.66
CA GLU A 19 13.35 7.91 17.62
C GLU A 19 12.97 9.37 17.89
N ASP A 20 13.76 10.04 18.72
CA ASP A 20 13.65 11.48 18.89
C ASP A 20 14.15 12.17 17.61
N ASP A 21 13.36 13.11 17.06
CA ASP A 21 13.68 13.81 15.80
C ASP A 21 13.96 12.88 14.60
N GLU A 22 13.18 11.80 14.47
CA GLU A 22 13.31 10.81 13.39
C GLU A 22 13.43 11.49 12.01
N PRO A 23 14.55 11.27 11.27
CA PRO A 23 14.72 11.86 9.96
C PRO A 23 13.76 11.19 8.94
N VAL A 24 13.35 11.94 7.91
CA VAL A 24 12.53 11.37 6.82
C VAL A 24 13.25 10.24 6.09
N PHE A 25 14.56 10.34 5.98
CA PHE A 25 15.45 9.32 5.41
C PHE A 25 16.67 9.17 6.31
N HIS A 26 16.96 7.94 6.73
CA HIS A 26 18.17 7.63 7.52
C HIS A 26 19.43 7.60 6.65
N GLU A 27 19.24 7.18 5.39
CA GLU A 27 20.34 7.05 4.44
C GLU A 27 20.01 7.75 3.09
N PRO A 28 21.03 8.32 2.41
CA PRO A 28 20.79 9.04 1.15
C PRO A 28 20.15 8.21 0.03
N TRP A 29 20.32 6.88 0.05
CA TRP A 29 19.75 6.00 -0.97
C TRP A 29 18.22 5.84 -0.83
N GLU A 30 17.68 5.99 0.37
CA GLU A 30 16.23 5.91 0.64
C GLU A 30 15.46 6.99 -0.12
N GLY A 31 15.96 8.24 -0.03
CA GLY A 31 15.40 9.34 -0.82
C GLY A 31 15.52 9.13 -2.33
N ARG A 32 16.62 8.50 -2.79
CA ARG A 32 16.76 8.12 -4.20
C ARG A 32 15.74 7.05 -4.60
N THR A 33 15.46 6.09 -3.75
CA THR A 33 14.42 5.06 -3.99
C THR A 33 13.04 5.70 -4.19
N VAL A 34 12.67 6.67 -3.34
CA VAL A 34 11.41 7.42 -3.51
C VAL A 34 11.40 8.19 -4.83
N GLY A 35 12.51 8.88 -5.14
CA GLY A 35 12.65 9.60 -6.41
C GLY A 35 12.54 8.67 -7.61
N LEU A 36 13.16 7.51 -7.57
CA LEU A 36 13.11 6.49 -8.62
C LEU A 36 11.70 5.92 -8.78
N MET A 37 11.02 5.62 -7.68
CA MET A 37 9.63 5.16 -7.69
C MET A 37 8.71 6.14 -8.42
N ILE A 38 8.84 7.44 -8.13
CA ILE A 38 8.01 8.48 -8.74
C ILE A 38 8.39 8.68 -10.21
N ALA A 39 9.68 8.82 -10.51
CA ALA A 39 10.19 9.08 -11.85
C ALA A 39 9.86 7.95 -12.83
N THR A 40 10.04 6.69 -12.45
CA THR A 40 9.75 5.54 -13.31
C THR A 40 8.26 5.39 -13.59
N ALA A 41 7.39 5.69 -12.63
CA ALA A 41 5.95 5.71 -12.83
C ALA A 41 5.53 6.87 -13.76
N ALA A 42 6.04 8.08 -13.52
CA ALA A 42 5.75 9.26 -14.34
C ALA A 42 6.24 9.11 -15.80
N ALA A 43 7.37 8.43 -15.99
CA ALA A 43 7.92 8.13 -17.32
C ALA A 43 7.25 6.94 -18.02
N GLY A 44 6.30 6.25 -17.36
CA GLY A 44 5.64 5.07 -17.94
C GLY A 44 6.53 3.83 -18.03
N LEU A 45 7.67 3.83 -17.35
CA LEU A 45 8.65 2.72 -17.38
C LEU A 45 8.22 1.52 -16.53
N ARG A 46 7.28 1.69 -15.65
CA ARG A 46 6.59 0.65 -14.89
C ARG A 46 5.13 1.03 -14.70
N GLN A 47 4.29 0.04 -14.41
CA GLN A 47 2.86 0.27 -14.25
C GLN A 47 2.40 0.14 -12.80
N GLY A 48 1.36 0.87 -12.45
CA GLY A 48 0.62 0.70 -11.20
C GLY A 48 1.35 1.14 -9.93
N SER A 49 0.81 0.65 -8.82
CA SER A 49 1.32 0.86 -7.47
C SER A 49 2.53 -0.03 -7.18
N ILE A 50 3.40 0.40 -6.25
CA ILE A 50 4.48 -0.45 -5.71
C ILE A 50 3.96 -1.56 -4.79
N ARG A 51 2.71 -1.47 -4.34
CA ARG A 51 2.19 -2.42 -3.33
C ARG A 51 2.18 -3.87 -3.79
N PRO A 52 1.69 -4.21 -5.01
CA PRO A 52 1.74 -5.59 -5.48
C PRO A 52 3.15 -6.19 -5.49
N GLY A 53 4.14 -5.42 -5.90
CA GLY A 53 5.54 -5.88 -5.88
C GLY A 53 6.08 -6.09 -4.46
N ILE A 54 5.75 -5.20 -3.51
CA ILE A 54 6.10 -5.38 -2.10
C ILE A 54 5.44 -6.66 -1.53
N GLU A 55 4.18 -6.89 -1.87
CA GLU A 55 3.40 -8.05 -1.39
C GLU A 55 3.87 -9.38 -2.00
N ALA A 56 4.57 -9.33 -3.14
CA ALA A 56 5.14 -10.48 -3.82
C ALA A 56 6.57 -10.83 -3.36
N ILE A 57 7.21 -10.00 -2.52
CA ILE A 57 8.54 -10.29 -1.98
C ILE A 57 8.49 -11.61 -1.19
N ASP A 58 9.52 -12.44 -1.36
CA ASP A 58 9.69 -13.66 -0.57
C ASP A 58 9.55 -13.37 0.94
N PRO A 59 8.84 -14.20 1.70
CA PRO A 59 8.55 -13.94 3.11
C PRO A 59 9.77 -13.69 3.99
N ALA A 60 10.86 -14.42 3.80
CA ALA A 60 12.09 -14.24 4.58
C ALA A 60 12.77 -12.91 4.23
N THR A 61 12.85 -12.61 2.95
CA THR A 61 13.36 -11.33 2.44
C THR A 61 12.49 -10.17 2.94
N TYR A 62 11.16 -10.30 2.87
CA TYR A 62 10.24 -9.26 3.34
C TYR A 62 10.46 -8.92 4.82
N LEU A 63 10.56 -9.95 5.68
CA LEU A 63 10.75 -9.74 7.13
C LEU A 63 12.14 -9.21 7.46
N GLY A 64 13.17 -9.58 6.70
CA GLY A 64 14.54 -9.12 6.88
C GLY A 64 14.84 -7.75 6.28
N SER A 65 13.96 -7.22 5.43
CA SER A 65 14.17 -5.95 4.72
C SER A 65 13.65 -4.76 5.53
N THR A 66 14.34 -3.63 5.40
CA THR A 66 13.87 -2.32 5.87
C THR A 66 12.72 -1.80 5.00
N TYR A 67 12.11 -0.70 5.42
CA TYR A 67 10.98 -0.11 4.71
C TYR A 67 11.33 0.25 3.26
N PHE A 68 12.43 0.96 3.04
CA PHE A 68 12.84 1.42 1.71
C PHE A 68 13.49 0.33 0.85
N GLU A 69 14.07 -0.71 1.43
CA GLU A 69 14.52 -1.89 0.68
C GLU A 69 13.35 -2.61 0.02
N ARG A 70 12.21 -2.74 0.70
CA ARG A 70 10.98 -3.29 0.09
C ARG A 70 10.48 -2.42 -1.07
N TRP A 71 10.61 -1.10 -0.96
CA TRP A 71 10.26 -0.19 -2.06
C TRP A 71 11.20 -0.36 -3.24
N ALA A 72 12.51 -0.43 -3.00
CA ALA A 72 13.51 -0.65 -4.04
C ALA A 72 13.25 -1.97 -4.79
N ALA A 73 13.06 -3.07 -4.05
CA ALA A 73 12.74 -4.38 -4.63
C ALA A 73 11.46 -4.34 -5.48
N SER A 74 10.43 -3.61 -5.04
CA SER A 74 9.20 -3.47 -5.82
C SER A 74 9.37 -2.60 -7.07
N VAL A 75 10.20 -1.56 -7.02
CA VAL A 75 10.51 -0.76 -8.22
C VAL A 75 11.28 -1.60 -9.22
N GLU A 76 12.26 -2.38 -8.76
CA GLU A 76 13.04 -3.29 -9.58
C GLU A 76 12.15 -4.32 -10.27
N SER A 77 11.34 -5.08 -9.51
CA SER A 77 10.42 -6.06 -10.09
C SER A 77 9.46 -5.42 -11.10
N GLY A 78 8.94 -4.23 -10.79
CA GLY A 78 8.04 -3.51 -11.70
C GLY A 78 8.69 -3.06 -13.00
N LEU A 79 10.00 -2.76 -13.01
CA LEU A 79 10.76 -2.46 -14.23
C LEU A 79 11.04 -3.71 -15.05
N ILE A 80 11.29 -4.85 -14.41
CA ILE A 80 11.48 -6.15 -15.05
C ILE A 80 10.15 -6.62 -15.66
N ASP A 81 9.06 -6.58 -14.92
CA ASP A 81 7.73 -6.99 -15.40
C ASP A 81 7.25 -6.15 -16.58
N ALA A 82 7.62 -4.88 -16.61
CA ALA A 82 7.32 -3.99 -17.73
C ALA A 82 8.25 -4.21 -18.95
N GLY A 83 9.27 -5.07 -18.83
CA GLY A 83 10.27 -5.29 -19.88
C GLY A 83 11.22 -4.10 -20.10
N THR A 84 11.27 -3.16 -19.16
CA THR A 84 12.16 -1.98 -19.24
C THR A 84 13.61 -2.36 -18.96
N LEU A 85 13.82 -3.29 -18.03
CA LEU A 85 15.12 -3.86 -17.66
C LEU A 85 14.99 -5.38 -17.54
N THR A 86 16.12 -6.05 -17.60
CA THR A 86 16.26 -7.48 -17.27
C THR A 86 17.04 -7.64 -15.97
N SER A 87 16.84 -8.74 -15.26
CA SER A 87 17.65 -9.07 -14.07
C SER A 87 19.14 -9.12 -14.39
N ALA A 88 19.51 -9.67 -15.56
CA ALA A 88 20.90 -9.75 -15.99
C ALA A 88 21.57 -8.37 -16.21
N GLU A 89 20.81 -7.37 -16.68
CA GLU A 89 21.31 -5.99 -16.82
C GLU A 89 21.51 -5.34 -15.44
N ILE A 90 20.63 -5.61 -14.50
CA ILE A 90 20.72 -5.11 -13.12
C ILE A 90 21.94 -5.73 -12.44
N ASP A 91 22.10 -7.06 -12.51
CA ASP A 91 23.22 -7.80 -11.91
C ASP A 91 24.55 -7.31 -12.48
N ALA A 92 24.65 -7.24 -13.81
CA ALA A 92 25.84 -6.76 -14.49
C ALA A 92 26.20 -5.31 -14.09
N ARG A 93 25.19 -4.49 -13.82
CA ARG A 93 25.40 -3.11 -13.38
C ARG A 93 25.78 -3.03 -11.90
N ALA A 94 25.23 -3.90 -11.06
CA ALA A 94 25.56 -3.99 -9.65
C ALA A 94 27.03 -4.42 -9.42
N ASP A 95 27.53 -5.33 -10.27
CA ASP A 95 28.91 -5.80 -10.24
C ASP A 95 29.92 -4.81 -10.86
N ALA A 96 29.43 -3.82 -11.61
CA ALA A 96 30.31 -2.84 -12.25
C ALA A 96 30.70 -1.72 -11.28
N PRO A 97 31.90 -1.12 -11.44
CA PRO A 97 32.29 0.07 -10.68
C PRO A 97 31.26 1.19 -10.82
N ASP A 98 31.04 1.95 -9.77
CA ASP A 98 30.17 3.11 -9.83
C ASP A 98 30.64 4.10 -10.91
N PRO A 99 29.75 4.56 -11.80
CA PRO A 99 30.11 5.61 -12.74
C PRO A 99 30.41 6.89 -11.98
N PRO A 100 31.28 7.75 -12.55
CA PRO A 100 31.48 9.08 -12.02
C PRO A 100 30.13 9.77 -11.81
N ARG A 101 29.90 10.32 -10.64
CA ARG A 101 28.67 11.08 -10.37
C ARG A 101 28.63 12.27 -11.34
N GLN A 102 27.70 12.23 -12.28
CA GLN A 102 27.38 13.41 -13.09
C GLN A 102 26.50 14.31 -12.23
N HIS A 103 27.10 15.38 -11.72
CA HIS A 103 26.31 16.44 -11.11
C HIS A 103 25.61 17.21 -12.24
N ARG A 104 24.29 17.10 -12.31
CA ARG A 104 23.48 17.97 -13.17
C ARG A 104 23.05 19.14 -12.33
N ASP A 105 23.50 20.34 -12.72
CA ASP A 105 23.09 21.61 -12.08
C ASP A 105 21.70 22.08 -12.53
N ASP A 106 21.13 21.43 -13.53
CA ASP A 106 19.83 21.75 -14.09
C ASP A 106 18.72 21.08 -13.31
N THR A 107 18.23 21.75 -12.29
CA THR A 107 16.96 21.40 -11.67
C THR A 107 15.85 21.67 -12.69
N ASN A 108 15.18 20.62 -13.18
CA ASN A 108 13.99 20.78 -14.00
C ASN A 108 12.86 21.34 -13.12
N ALA A 109 12.75 22.68 -13.08
CA ALA A 109 11.79 23.38 -12.23
C ALA A 109 10.34 23.00 -12.56
N ASP A 110 10.04 22.73 -13.83
CA ASP A 110 8.70 22.32 -14.26
C ASP A 110 8.37 20.93 -13.75
N MET A 111 9.31 19.98 -13.81
CA MET A 111 9.15 18.66 -13.23
C MET A 111 8.99 18.71 -11.71
N VAL A 112 9.78 19.53 -11.02
CA VAL A 112 9.67 19.71 -9.56
C VAL A 112 8.30 20.30 -9.19
N ASN A 113 7.83 21.29 -9.92
CA ASN A 113 6.52 21.90 -9.67
C ASN A 113 5.38 20.93 -9.97
N TRP A 114 5.49 20.13 -11.04
CA TRP A 114 4.54 19.08 -11.35
C TRP A 114 4.50 18.00 -10.26
N LEU A 115 5.66 17.56 -9.79
CA LEU A 115 5.75 16.59 -8.69
C LEU A 115 5.15 17.12 -7.39
N LYS A 116 5.47 18.38 -7.03
CA LYS A 116 4.86 19.02 -5.86
C LYS A 116 3.33 19.09 -6.02
N GLY A 117 2.84 19.50 -7.18
CA GLY A 117 1.42 19.53 -7.49
C GLY A 117 0.77 18.14 -7.37
N ALA A 118 1.38 17.12 -7.94
CA ALA A 118 0.87 15.77 -7.91
C ALA A 118 0.89 15.12 -6.50
N LEU A 119 1.86 15.47 -5.66
CA LEU A 119 1.97 14.95 -4.29
C LEU A 119 1.09 15.72 -3.30
N ILE A 120 1.00 17.05 -3.43
CA ILE A 120 0.27 17.90 -2.49
C ILE A 120 -1.21 18.00 -2.87
N ASN A 121 -1.50 18.13 -4.17
CA ASN A 121 -2.87 18.32 -4.68
C ASN A 121 -3.53 17.02 -5.15
N ARG A 122 -2.96 15.86 -4.80
CA ARG A 122 -3.60 14.58 -5.11
C ARG A 122 -5.00 14.56 -4.48
N PRO A 123 -6.07 14.31 -5.25
CA PRO A 123 -7.40 14.18 -4.67
C PRO A 123 -7.37 13.12 -3.57
N GLN A 124 -7.54 13.56 -2.34
CA GLN A 124 -7.58 12.71 -1.14
C GLN A 124 -9.03 12.33 -0.85
N GLY A 125 -9.83 12.11 -1.85
CA GLY A 125 -11.25 11.90 -1.70
C GLY A 125 -11.80 10.79 -2.58
N PRO A 126 -13.03 10.37 -2.29
CA PRO A 126 -13.73 9.41 -3.13
C PRO A 126 -13.85 9.94 -4.56
N SER A 127 -13.73 9.05 -5.52
CA SER A 127 -13.87 9.38 -6.95
C SER A 127 -15.34 9.34 -7.36
N GLY A 128 -16.09 10.40 -7.08
CA GLY A 128 -17.46 10.56 -7.55
C GLY A 128 -18.52 10.20 -6.51
N ASP A 129 -19.61 10.95 -6.57
CA ASP A 129 -20.67 10.94 -5.56
C ASP A 129 -21.79 9.92 -5.84
N ASP A 130 -21.85 9.31 -7.03
CA ASP A 130 -22.96 8.47 -7.49
C ASP A 130 -22.60 6.99 -7.66
N VAL A 131 -21.96 6.40 -6.62
CA VAL A 131 -21.74 4.96 -6.61
C VAL A 131 -22.89 4.29 -5.85
N PRO A 132 -23.59 3.30 -6.46
CA PRO A 132 -24.70 2.61 -5.78
C PRO A 132 -24.24 1.99 -4.45
N THR A 133 -24.96 2.33 -3.38
CA THR A 133 -24.75 1.75 -2.05
C THR A 133 -25.69 0.55 -1.85
N ARG A 134 -25.22 -0.46 -1.11
CA ARG A 134 -25.96 -1.68 -0.77
C ARG A 134 -26.37 -1.72 0.69
N PHE A 135 -25.68 -0.95 1.53
CA PHE A 135 -25.86 -0.95 2.97
C PHE A 135 -26.04 0.48 3.46
N ASP A 136 -26.85 0.66 4.49
CA ASP A 136 -27.07 1.93 5.16
C ASP A 136 -26.27 2.04 6.47
N ILE A 137 -26.10 3.27 6.95
CA ILE A 137 -25.49 3.50 8.27
C ILE A 137 -26.38 2.86 9.33
N GLY A 138 -25.79 2.02 10.18
CA GLY A 138 -26.48 1.24 11.20
C GLY A 138 -26.66 -0.24 10.80
N ASP A 139 -26.49 -0.59 9.53
CA ASP A 139 -26.61 -1.98 9.10
C ASP A 139 -25.52 -2.85 9.72
N SER A 140 -25.92 -4.08 10.07
CA SER A 140 -25.01 -5.14 10.46
C SER A 140 -24.53 -5.86 9.20
N VAL A 141 -23.21 -5.96 9.04
CA VAL A 141 -22.58 -6.60 7.87
C VAL A 141 -21.50 -7.59 8.31
N THR A 142 -21.36 -8.66 7.53
CA THR A 142 -20.31 -9.66 7.75
C THR A 142 -19.25 -9.54 6.67
N VAL A 143 -17.97 -9.53 7.08
CA VAL A 143 -16.87 -9.55 6.12
C VAL A 143 -16.71 -10.96 5.56
N LYS A 144 -16.74 -11.08 4.24
CA LYS A 144 -16.62 -12.36 3.55
C LYS A 144 -15.34 -13.10 3.93
N ARG A 145 -15.46 -14.42 4.09
CA ARG A 145 -14.30 -15.30 4.17
C ARG A 145 -13.77 -15.54 2.76
N MET A 146 -12.64 -14.89 2.43
CA MET A 146 -12.09 -14.92 1.09
C MET A 146 -10.56 -14.95 1.12
N ALA A 147 -9.96 -15.45 0.04
CA ALA A 147 -8.52 -15.45 -0.20
C ALA A 147 -8.28 -15.14 -1.69
N PRO A 148 -8.55 -13.92 -2.15
CA PRO A 148 -8.36 -13.53 -3.54
C PRO A 148 -6.88 -13.48 -3.89
N VAL A 149 -6.56 -13.84 -5.13
CA VAL A 149 -5.22 -13.68 -5.68
C VAL A 149 -4.95 -12.21 -5.99
N GLY A 150 -3.73 -11.75 -5.73
CA GLY A 150 -3.27 -10.39 -6.03
C GLY A 150 -3.55 -9.39 -4.91
N HIS A 151 -3.35 -8.11 -5.26
CA HIS A 151 -3.47 -7.02 -4.29
C HIS A 151 -4.91 -6.72 -3.93
N HIS A 152 -5.21 -6.75 -2.63
CA HIS A 152 -6.49 -6.32 -2.07
C HIS A 152 -6.30 -5.69 -0.68
N ARG A 153 -7.34 -5.07 -0.13
CA ARG A 153 -7.27 -4.30 1.12
C ARG A 153 -8.23 -4.83 2.19
N CYS A 154 -8.47 -6.15 2.22
CA CYS A 154 -9.26 -6.80 3.25
C CYS A 154 -8.36 -7.66 4.16
N PRO A 155 -7.90 -7.14 5.31
CA PRO A 155 -6.98 -7.87 6.17
C PRO A 155 -7.65 -9.11 6.77
N ARG A 156 -6.83 -10.13 7.08
CA ARG A 156 -7.33 -11.43 7.55
C ARG A 156 -8.12 -11.32 8.85
N TYR A 157 -7.68 -10.46 9.76
CA TYR A 157 -8.27 -10.38 11.10
C TYR A 157 -9.73 -9.93 11.13
N VAL A 158 -10.24 -9.27 10.07
CA VAL A 158 -11.68 -8.92 10.00
C VAL A 158 -12.50 -9.93 9.19
N ARG A 159 -11.89 -10.88 8.48
CA ARG A 159 -12.63 -11.82 7.61
C ARG A 159 -13.50 -12.77 8.42
N GLY A 160 -14.77 -12.80 8.09
CA GLY A 160 -15.78 -13.58 8.81
C GLY A 160 -16.30 -12.90 10.08
N ALA A 161 -15.78 -11.73 10.45
CA ALA A 161 -16.31 -10.95 11.55
C ALA A 161 -17.54 -10.15 11.11
N THR A 162 -18.46 -9.93 12.05
CA THR A 162 -19.65 -9.09 11.87
C THR A 162 -19.43 -7.76 12.56
N GLY A 163 -19.75 -6.68 11.87
CA GLY A 163 -19.63 -5.32 12.39
C GLY A 163 -20.80 -4.44 11.95
N THR A 164 -20.75 -3.18 12.34
CA THR A 164 -21.79 -2.20 12.02
C THR A 164 -21.26 -1.13 11.10
N VAL A 165 -21.98 -0.82 10.03
CA VAL A 165 -21.68 0.31 9.14
C VAL A 165 -21.88 1.62 9.91
N THR A 166 -20.81 2.42 10.01
CA THR A 166 -20.84 3.69 10.74
C THR A 166 -20.71 4.90 9.83
N ARG A 167 -20.18 4.71 8.61
CA ARG A 167 -19.99 5.77 7.63
C ARG A 167 -19.96 5.20 6.22
N GLN A 168 -20.33 6.02 5.25
CA GLN A 168 -20.21 5.76 3.81
C GLN A 168 -19.24 6.79 3.21
N PRO A 169 -17.93 6.48 3.08
CA PRO A 169 -16.94 7.42 2.55
C PRO A 169 -17.14 7.79 1.09
N GLY A 170 -17.93 7.03 0.34
CA GLY A 170 -18.18 7.24 -1.10
C GLY A 170 -17.52 6.17 -1.98
N GLY A 171 -17.45 6.45 -3.28
CA GLY A 171 -16.88 5.53 -4.26
C GLY A 171 -15.36 5.64 -4.36
N TRP A 172 -14.67 4.51 -4.28
CA TRP A 172 -13.21 4.44 -4.45
C TRP A 172 -12.82 3.41 -5.50
N PRO A 173 -11.77 3.70 -6.31
CA PRO A 173 -11.17 2.67 -7.16
C PRO A 173 -10.78 1.46 -6.32
N HIS A 174 -11.08 0.26 -6.80
CA HIS A 174 -10.70 -0.94 -6.08
C HIS A 174 -9.17 -1.12 -6.04
N ALA A 175 -8.66 -1.74 -4.98
CA ALA A 175 -7.22 -1.90 -4.76
C ALA A 175 -6.52 -2.73 -5.85
N SER A 176 -7.22 -3.70 -6.46
CA SER A 176 -6.70 -4.48 -7.59
C SER A 176 -6.64 -3.69 -8.91
N GLY A 177 -7.27 -2.50 -8.96
CA GLY A 177 -7.35 -1.69 -10.17
C GLY A 177 -8.36 -2.19 -11.20
N ASP A 178 -9.18 -3.21 -10.86
CA ASP A 178 -10.19 -3.77 -11.74
C ASP A 178 -11.56 -3.09 -11.55
N GLY A 179 -12.19 -2.76 -12.64
CA GLY A 179 -13.54 -2.23 -12.69
C GLY A 179 -13.69 -0.75 -12.31
N PRO A 180 -14.91 -0.26 -12.27
CA PRO A 180 -15.23 1.10 -11.87
C PRO A 180 -15.07 1.27 -10.34
N PRO A 181 -15.04 2.53 -9.83
CA PRO A 181 -15.12 2.80 -8.42
C PRO A 181 -16.33 2.12 -7.76
N GLU A 182 -16.15 1.60 -6.55
CA GLU A 182 -17.19 0.98 -5.74
C GLU A 182 -17.42 1.72 -4.44
N ALA A 183 -18.65 1.59 -3.91
CA ALA A 183 -18.97 2.11 -2.59
C ALA A 183 -18.09 1.48 -1.52
N THR A 184 -17.56 2.32 -0.64
CA THR A 184 -16.82 1.92 0.55
C THR A 184 -17.64 2.22 1.79
N TYR A 185 -17.41 1.43 2.81
CA TYR A 185 -18.13 1.48 4.08
C TYR A 185 -17.13 1.45 5.23
N THR A 186 -17.21 2.40 6.15
CA THR A 186 -16.52 2.29 7.42
C THR A 186 -17.31 1.34 8.30
N VAL A 187 -16.73 0.15 8.54
CA VAL A 187 -17.34 -0.87 9.40
C VAL A 187 -16.62 -0.88 10.74
N ARG A 188 -17.39 -0.85 11.83
CA ARG A 188 -16.91 -0.87 13.21
C ARG A 188 -17.15 -2.23 13.83
N PHE A 189 -16.11 -2.80 14.41
CA PHE A 189 -16.09 -4.10 15.08
C PHE A 189 -15.77 -3.90 16.56
N ALA A 190 -16.36 -4.70 17.45
CA ALA A 190 -15.84 -4.79 18.81
C ALA A 190 -14.50 -5.54 18.79
N MET A 191 -13.53 -5.09 19.59
CA MET A 191 -12.22 -5.74 19.65
C MET A 191 -12.34 -7.17 20.18
N THR A 192 -13.29 -7.42 21.07
CA THR A 192 -13.60 -8.77 21.57
C THR A 192 -14.13 -9.70 20.49
N ASP A 193 -14.86 -9.20 19.49
CA ASP A 193 -15.35 -10.02 18.37
C ASP A 193 -14.22 -10.43 17.40
N LEU A 194 -13.13 -9.66 17.39
CA LEU A 194 -11.98 -9.92 16.53
C LEU A 194 -10.92 -10.80 17.19
N TRP A 195 -10.67 -10.60 18.50
CA TRP A 195 -9.54 -11.19 19.21
C TRP A 195 -9.93 -11.97 20.48
N GLY A 196 -11.24 -12.15 20.73
CA GLY A 196 -11.74 -12.93 21.87
C GLY A 196 -11.93 -12.10 23.13
N ASP A 197 -12.47 -12.74 24.16
CA ASP A 197 -12.93 -12.09 25.41
C ASP A 197 -11.79 -11.44 26.21
N ASP A 198 -10.55 -11.89 26.01
CA ASP A 198 -9.37 -11.33 26.68
C ASP A 198 -8.84 -10.04 26.01
N ALA A 199 -9.43 -9.62 24.90
CA ALA A 199 -9.06 -8.38 24.25
C ALA A 199 -9.45 -7.16 25.10
N GLU A 200 -8.64 -6.10 25.04
CA GLU A 200 -9.02 -4.84 25.68
C GLU A 200 -10.35 -4.35 25.10
N PRO A 201 -11.29 -3.89 25.96
CA PRO A 201 -12.55 -3.34 25.50
C PRO A 201 -12.32 -2.14 24.58
N GLY A 202 -12.90 -2.18 23.39
CA GLY A 202 -12.72 -1.11 22.41
C GLY A 202 -13.35 -1.44 21.08
N TRP A 203 -13.09 -0.56 20.13
CA TRP A 203 -13.62 -0.65 18.79
C TRP A 203 -12.53 -0.48 17.75
N LEU A 204 -12.57 -1.31 16.70
CA LEU A 204 -11.81 -1.13 15.48
C LEU A 204 -12.74 -0.63 14.38
N SER A 205 -12.35 0.41 13.65
CA SER A 205 -13.05 0.87 12.46
C SER A 205 -12.12 0.73 11.25
N ILE A 206 -12.65 0.19 10.15
CA ILE A 206 -11.90 0.00 8.91
C ILE A 206 -12.79 0.30 7.70
N ASP A 207 -12.22 0.93 6.67
CA ASP A 207 -12.92 1.17 5.42
C ASP A 207 -12.78 -0.06 4.50
N LEU A 208 -13.92 -0.62 4.10
CA LEU A 208 -14.03 -1.81 3.27
C LEU A 208 -14.85 -1.53 2.02
N TRP A 209 -14.45 -2.09 0.88
CA TRP A 209 -15.26 -2.07 -0.34
C TRP A 209 -16.49 -2.96 -0.22
N GLY A 210 -17.58 -2.56 -0.84
CA GLY A 210 -18.83 -3.31 -0.80
C GLY A 210 -18.73 -4.77 -1.25
N ARG A 211 -17.77 -5.08 -2.14
CA ARG A 211 -17.51 -6.46 -2.57
C ARG A 211 -16.98 -7.36 -1.45
N TYR A 212 -16.42 -6.81 -0.38
CA TYR A 212 -15.84 -7.56 0.75
C TYR A 212 -16.85 -7.90 1.85
N ILE A 213 -18.03 -7.32 1.81
CA ILE A 213 -19.05 -7.45 2.86
C ILE A 213 -20.38 -7.97 2.31
N GLU A 214 -21.16 -8.60 3.17
CA GLU A 214 -22.49 -9.16 2.92
C GLU A 214 -23.40 -9.00 4.13
#